data_5a0fa4b9e5fa7abac705d823a7712855
#
_entry.id   5a0fa4b9e5fa7abac705d823a7712855
#
_cell.length_a   1.000
_cell.length_b   1.000
_cell.length_c   1.000
_cell.angle_alpha   90.00
_cell.angle_beta   90.00
_cell.angle_gamma   90.00
#
_symmetry.space_group_name_H-M   'P 1'
#
loop_
_entity.id
_entity.type
_entity.pdbx_description
1 polymer ?
#
loop_
_entity_poly.entity_id
_entity_poly.type
_entity_poly.pdbx_seq_one_letter_code
_entity_poly.pdbx_strand_id
1 'polypeptide(L)'
;MTSLRLFALLLASSVSLAAQAGEITVSAAASLSNAFKDIAPLFEAAHPGSKVQLNFGASGALLAQIAKGAPADVFVSADEETMDQAQGQGLVKAAQRRDLVSNALVVIVPAGAARMPAALAEVAQPGYARIAIGLPASVPVGRYTKGVLEAAKLWSTIEPKMIGASSVRQALDYVARAEVDAGFVYATDAAIMPGKVKVAFTVPTTRPILYPIAALAGAPNPGEAAKFLDFLFTPPAQAVLAKYGFGKP
;
A
#
# COMPACT_ATOMS: atom_id res chain seq x y z
N MET A 1 -26.06 5.03 79.03
CA MET A 1 -26.83 4.50 77.90
C MET A 1 -26.46 5.36 76.71
N THR A 2 -25.40 5.02 75.98
CA THR A 2 -24.83 5.82 74.89
C THR A 2 -24.91 5.00 73.62
N SER A 3 -25.78 5.41 72.68
CA SER A 3 -26.03 4.78 71.39
C SER A 3 -24.91 5.17 70.44
N LEU A 4 -24.10 4.20 70.02
CA LEU A 4 -23.04 4.32 69.00
C LEU A 4 -23.70 4.21 67.61
N ARG A 5 -23.78 5.32 66.88
CA ARG A 5 -24.26 5.30 65.47
C ARG A 5 -23.06 4.98 64.55
N LEU A 6 -23.06 3.77 64.00
CA LEU A 6 -22.15 3.34 62.96
C LEU A 6 -22.55 4.03 61.62
N PHE A 7 -21.71 4.92 61.14
CA PHE A 7 -21.80 5.50 59.80
C PHE A 7 -21.02 4.59 58.85
N ALA A 8 -21.70 3.79 58.06
CA ALA A 8 -21.07 3.02 57.00
C ALA A 8 -20.87 3.92 55.79
N LEU A 9 -19.61 4.30 55.51
CA LEU A 9 -19.21 4.94 54.27
C LEU A 9 -19.13 3.86 53.18
N LEU A 10 -20.11 3.82 52.27
CA LEU A 10 -19.97 3.09 51.01
C LEU A 10 -19.01 3.90 50.08
N LEU A 11 -17.76 3.46 50.00
CA LEU A 11 -16.87 3.88 48.92
C LEU A 11 -17.33 3.17 47.62
N ALA A 12 -18.04 3.92 46.78
CA ALA A 12 -18.29 3.50 45.39
C ALA A 12 -16.99 3.60 44.60
N SER A 13 -16.25 2.52 44.51
CA SER A 13 -15.08 2.40 43.63
C SER A 13 -15.59 2.40 42.18
N SER A 14 -15.54 3.57 41.55
CA SER A 14 -15.69 3.70 40.10
C SER A 14 -14.52 3.00 39.44
N VAL A 15 -14.68 1.76 39.04
CA VAL A 15 -13.76 1.07 38.13
C VAL A 15 -13.93 1.76 36.77
N SER A 16 -13.11 2.77 36.54
CA SER A 16 -12.90 3.29 35.18
C SER A 16 -12.37 2.10 34.36
N LEU A 17 -13.19 1.49 33.52
CA LEU A 17 -12.70 0.68 32.42
C LEU A 17 -11.87 1.64 31.58
N ALA A 18 -10.55 1.67 31.81
CA ALA A 18 -9.63 2.22 30.87
C ALA A 18 -9.87 1.43 29.57
N ALA A 19 -10.48 2.09 28.58
CA ALA A 19 -10.55 1.54 27.23
C ALA A 19 -9.10 1.20 26.88
N GLN A 20 -8.81 -0.08 26.78
CA GLN A 20 -7.48 -0.56 26.46
C GLN A 20 -7.17 0.00 25.06
N ALA A 21 -6.23 0.95 25.01
CA ALA A 21 -5.80 1.55 23.77
C ALA A 21 -5.41 0.42 22.79
N GLY A 22 -6.20 0.24 21.75
CA GLY A 22 -5.97 -0.80 20.76
C GLY A 22 -4.90 -0.29 19.78
N GLU A 23 -3.71 -0.85 19.84
CA GLU A 23 -2.68 -0.60 18.82
C GLU A 23 -2.84 -1.62 17.69
N ILE A 24 -2.94 -1.15 16.45
CA ILE A 24 -2.97 -2.01 15.26
C ILE A 24 -1.74 -1.79 14.40
N THR A 25 -1.23 -2.87 13.85
CA THR A 25 -0.17 -2.83 12.82
C THR A 25 -0.79 -3.05 11.45
N VAL A 26 -0.64 -2.05 10.58
CA VAL A 26 -1.11 -2.09 9.20
C VAL A 26 0.06 -2.27 8.26
N SER A 27 0.18 -3.46 7.65
CA SER A 27 1.17 -3.76 6.61
C SER A 27 0.59 -3.42 5.25
N ALA A 28 1.04 -2.32 4.63
CA ALA A 28 0.47 -1.78 3.40
C ALA A 28 1.50 -1.58 2.29
N ALA A 29 1.04 -1.75 1.05
CA ALA A 29 1.85 -1.50 -0.14
C ALA A 29 2.48 -0.10 -0.11
N ALA A 30 3.74 0.01 -0.52
CA ALA A 30 4.55 1.24 -0.43
C ALA A 30 3.89 2.45 -1.11
N SER A 31 3.13 2.25 -2.19
CA SER A 31 2.39 3.31 -2.89
C SER A 31 1.33 4.00 -2.03
N LEU A 32 0.81 3.34 -0.99
CA LEU A 32 -0.18 3.88 -0.06
C LEU A 32 0.43 4.76 1.04
N SER A 33 1.76 4.82 1.15
CA SER A 33 2.42 5.40 2.33
C SER A 33 2.01 6.84 2.64
N ASN A 34 1.87 7.71 1.64
CA ASN A 34 1.47 9.11 1.87
C ASN A 34 0.00 9.20 2.30
N ALA A 35 -0.90 8.49 1.60
CA ALA A 35 -2.32 8.50 1.94
C ALA A 35 -2.59 7.92 3.33
N PHE A 36 -1.96 6.81 3.70
CA PHE A 36 -2.18 6.17 5.00
C PHE A 36 -1.58 6.96 6.16
N LYS A 37 -0.49 7.71 5.94
CA LYS A 37 0.03 8.67 6.93
C LYS A 37 -0.94 9.81 7.21
N ASP A 38 -1.72 10.25 6.21
CA ASP A 38 -2.77 11.25 6.40
C ASP A 38 -4.05 10.62 7.00
N ILE A 39 -4.35 9.36 6.69
CA ILE A 39 -5.55 8.66 7.18
C ILE A 39 -5.41 8.22 8.64
N ALA A 40 -4.24 7.73 9.06
CA ALA A 40 -4.04 7.21 10.42
C ALA A 40 -4.45 8.21 11.52
N PRO A 41 -4.03 9.49 11.50
CA PRO A 41 -4.48 10.46 12.50
C PRO A 41 -5.99 10.75 12.43
N LEU A 42 -6.63 10.65 11.28
CA LEU A 42 -8.09 10.80 11.17
C LEU A 42 -8.82 9.63 11.85
N PHE A 43 -8.31 8.40 11.66
CA PHE A 43 -8.83 7.24 12.36
C PHE A 43 -8.64 7.36 13.87
N GLU A 44 -7.46 7.72 14.34
CA GLU A 44 -7.14 7.90 15.75
C GLU A 44 -8.02 8.99 16.42
N ALA A 45 -8.29 10.07 15.70
CA ALA A 45 -9.18 11.13 16.17
C ALA A 45 -10.65 10.66 16.28
N ALA A 46 -11.10 9.81 15.32
CA ALA A 46 -12.45 9.25 15.33
C ALA A 46 -12.63 8.11 16.34
N HIS A 47 -11.53 7.47 16.76
CA HIS A 47 -11.52 6.34 17.69
C HIS A 47 -10.53 6.62 18.84
N PRO A 48 -10.89 7.46 19.82
CA PRO A 48 -10.02 7.78 20.94
C PRO A 48 -9.52 6.53 21.67
N GLY A 49 -8.20 6.42 21.84
CA GLY A 49 -7.56 5.24 22.42
C GLY A 49 -7.03 4.24 21.39
N SER A 50 -7.38 4.36 20.10
CA SER A 50 -6.75 3.57 19.03
C SER A 50 -5.44 4.21 18.56
N LYS A 51 -4.46 3.35 18.18
CA LYS A 51 -3.18 3.76 17.58
C LYS A 51 -2.89 2.92 16.34
N VAL A 52 -2.36 3.55 15.29
CA VAL A 52 -2.03 2.89 14.03
C VAL A 52 -0.53 2.90 13.80
N GLN A 53 0.07 1.73 13.83
CA GLN A 53 1.45 1.50 13.39
C GLN A 53 1.45 1.13 11.91
N LEU A 54 2.16 1.91 11.09
CA LEU A 54 2.21 1.73 9.64
C LEU A 54 3.53 1.08 9.23
N ASN A 55 3.44 -0.07 8.56
CA ASN A 55 4.57 -0.77 7.96
C ASN A 55 4.40 -0.78 6.44
N PHE A 56 5.34 -0.18 5.71
CA PHE A 56 5.26 -0.05 4.26
C PHE A 56 6.34 -0.84 3.54
N GLY A 57 5.95 -1.54 2.48
CA GLY A 57 6.87 -2.32 1.66
C GLY A 57 6.24 -2.80 0.36
N ALA A 58 6.98 -3.59 -0.40
CA ALA A 58 6.39 -4.35 -1.50
C ALA A 58 5.43 -5.41 -0.95
N SER A 59 4.26 -5.57 -1.57
CA SER A 59 3.21 -6.47 -1.07
C SER A 59 3.71 -7.90 -0.85
N GLY A 60 4.49 -8.46 -1.78
CA GLY A 60 5.06 -9.80 -1.62
C GLY A 60 6.10 -9.91 -0.50
N ALA A 61 6.88 -8.84 -0.25
CA ALA A 61 7.81 -8.82 0.87
C ALA A 61 7.08 -8.75 2.21
N LEU A 62 6.02 -7.93 2.29
CA LEU A 62 5.17 -7.85 3.49
C LEU A 62 4.47 -9.18 3.76
N LEU A 63 3.91 -9.82 2.72
CA LEU A 63 3.31 -11.14 2.86
C LEU A 63 4.32 -12.16 3.39
N ALA A 64 5.54 -12.17 2.87
CA ALA A 64 6.60 -13.08 3.34
C ALA A 64 6.98 -12.83 4.81
N GLN A 65 6.94 -11.57 5.29
CA GLN A 65 7.16 -11.23 6.70
C GLN A 65 5.99 -11.75 7.57
N ILE A 66 4.75 -11.50 7.14
CA ILE A 66 3.53 -11.97 7.84
C ILE A 66 3.53 -13.50 7.94
N ALA A 67 3.83 -14.20 6.84
CA ALA A 67 3.89 -15.66 6.82
C ALA A 67 4.98 -16.25 7.74
N LYS A 68 6.00 -15.44 8.08
CA LYS A 68 7.04 -15.80 9.06
C LYS A 68 6.70 -15.35 10.50
N GLY A 69 5.50 -14.88 10.73
CA GLY A 69 5.03 -14.48 12.06
C GLY A 69 5.30 -13.02 12.45
N ALA A 70 5.66 -12.14 11.50
CA ALA A 70 5.70 -10.72 11.79
C ALA A 70 4.31 -10.23 12.22
N PRO A 71 4.18 -9.51 13.34
CA PRO A 71 2.89 -9.06 13.84
C PRO A 71 2.28 -8.05 12.85
N ALA A 72 1.02 -8.31 12.47
CA ALA A 72 0.20 -7.40 11.68
C ALA A 72 -1.28 -7.71 11.93
N ASP A 73 -2.11 -6.68 11.89
CA ASP A 73 -3.56 -6.80 12.05
C ASP A 73 -4.27 -6.68 10.71
N VAL A 74 -3.76 -5.80 9.84
CA VAL A 74 -4.33 -5.52 8.52
C VAL A 74 -3.25 -5.66 7.45
N PHE A 75 -3.62 -6.27 6.34
CA PHE A 75 -2.77 -6.37 5.14
C PHE A 75 -3.45 -5.66 3.96
N VAL A 76 -2.69 -4.81 3.25
CA VAL A 76 -3.15 -4.10 2.05
C VAL A 76 -2.15 -4.35 0.93
N SER A 77 -2.59 -5.06 -0.09
CA SER A 77 -1.79 -5.37 -1.27
C SER A 77 -2.04 -4.38 -2.41
N ALA A 78 -1.04 -4.18 -3.27
CA ALA A 78 -1.18 -3.40 -4.52
C ALA A 78 -1.45 -4.32 -5.73
N ASP A 79 -1.80 -5.56 -5.50
CA ASP A 79 -2.32 -6.50 -6.49
C ASP A 79 -3.16 -7.60 -5.84
N GLU A 80 -4.01 -8.21 -6.65
CA GLU A 80 -4.84 -9.34 -6.25
C GLU A 80 -4.00 -10.61 -6.05
N GLU A 81 -2.97 -10.83 -6.87
CA GLU A 81 -2.13 -12.05 -6.81
C GLU A 81 -1.51 -12.26 -5.43
N THR A 82 -0.94 -11.21 -4.83
CA THR A 82 -0.37 -11.33 -3.48
C THR A 82 -1.45 -11.57 -2.42
N MET A 83 -2.64 -10.98 -2.59
CA MET A 83 -3.76 -11.22 -1.68
C MET A 83 -4.32 -12.65 -1.84
N ASP A 84 -4.35 -13.18 -3.06
CA ASP A 84 -4.71 -14.58 -3.34
C ASP A 84 -3.72 -15.54 -2.68
N GLN A 85 -2.42 -15.23 -2.73
CA GLN A 85 -1.39 -15.99 -2.02
C GLN A 85 -1.59 -15.94 -0.50
N ALA A 86 -1.92 -14.76 0.06
CA ALA A 86 -2.23 -14.63 1.49
C ALA A 86 -3.45 -15.48 1.88
N GLN A 87 -4.48 -15.47 1.06
CA GLN A 87 -5.68 -16.31 1.25
C GLN A 87 -5.36 -17.80 1.13
N GLY A 88 -4.59 -18.21 0.12
CA GLY A 88 -4.16 -19.60 -0.08
C GLY A 88 -3.30 -20.14 1.09
N GLN A 89 -2.58 -19.26 1.79
CA GLN A 89 -1.83 -19.59 3.00
C GLN A 89 -2.67 -19.55 4.29
N GLY A 90 -3.98 -19.26 4.20
CA GLY A 90 -4.87 -19.15 5.35
C GLY A 90 -4.66 -17.89 6.21
N LEU A 91 -3.83 -16.95 5.77
CA LEU A 91 -3.55 -15.69 6.49
C LEU A 91 -4.69 -14.68 6.38
N VAL A 92 -5.52 -14.81 5.34
CA VAL A 92 -6.69 -13.97 5.07
C VAL A 92 -7.89 -14.86 4.76
N LYS A 93 -9.07 -14.51 5.30
CA LYS A 93 -10.33 -15.17 4.95
C LYS A 93 -10.97 -14.46 3.75
N ALA A 94 -11.46 -15.22 2.76
CA ALA A 94 -12.09 -14.68 1.56
C ALA A 94 -13.22 -13.68 1.87
N ALA A 95 -14.05 -13.98 2.87
CA ALA A 95 -15.17 -13.13 3.30
C ALA A 95 -14.74 -11.78 3.91
N GLN A 96 -13.46 -11.62 4.26
CA GLN A 96 -12.92 -10.38 4.86
C GLN A 96 -12.16 -9.52 3.83
N ARG A 97 -11.96 -10.05 2.63
CA ARG A 97 -11.28 -9.34 1.54
C ARG A 97 -12.23 -8.34 0.88
N ARG A 98 -11.75 -7.11 0.70
CA ARG A 98 -12.46 -6.02 -0.01
C ARG A 98 -11.47 -5.27 -0.89
N ASP A 99 -11.92 -4.77 -2.04
CA ASP A 99 -11.11 -3.87 -2.85
C ASP A 99 -11.26 -2.44 -2.35
N LEU A 100 -10.15 -1.81 -2.00
CA LEU A 100 -10.13 -0.49 -1.40
C LEU A 100 -10.11 0.62 -2.46
N VAL A 101 -9.18 0.51 -3.40
CA VAL A 101 -8.91 1.51 -4.45
C VAL A 101 -8.37 0.84 -5.71
N SER A 102 -8.34 1.61 -6.81
CA SER A 102 -7.64 1.26 -8.04
C SER A 102 -6.51 2.24 -8.37
N ASN A 103 -5.66 1.88 -9.34
CA ASN A 103 -4.54 2.69 -9.80
C ASN A 103 -4.28 2.49 -11.30
N ALA A 104 -3.31 3.21 -11.87
CA ALA A 104 -2.87 3.05 -13.24
C ALA A 104 -1.34 2.84 -13.30
N LEU A 105 -0.89 2.01 -14.22
CA LEU A 105 0.53 1.84 -14.53
C LEU A 105 0.97 2.96 -15.47
N VAL A 106 2.09 3.62 -15.16
CA VAL A 106 2.67 4.65 -16.00
C VAL A 106 4.16 4.42 -16.25
N VAL A 107 4.63 4.88 -17.40
CA VAL A 107 6.06 5.08 -17.65
C VAL A 107 6.42 6.49 -17.26
N ILE A 108 7.49 6.62 -16.47
CA ILE A 108 8.05 7.92 -16.07
C ILE A 108 9.49 8.05 -16.54
N VAL A 109 9.90 9.31 -16.73
CA VAL A 109 11.29 9.70 -17.02
C VAL A 109 11.72 10.79 -16.04
N PRO A 110 13.04 11.03 -15.84
CA PRO A 110 13.53 12.17 -15.09
C PRO A 110 12.98 13.50 -15.63
N ALA A 111 12.70 14.47 -14.75
CA ALA A 111 12.14 15.76 -15.16
C ALA A 111 12.97 16.48 -16.23
N GLY A 112 14.31 16.31 -16.19
CA GLY A 112 15.28 16.88 -17.15
C GLY A 112 15.58 15.98 -18.36
N ALA A 113 14.85 14.87 -18.55
CA ALA A 113 15.11 13.96 -19.67
C ALA A 113 14.96 14.66 -21.02
N ALA A 114 15.95 14.49 -21.88
CA ALA A 114 15.92 15.02 -23.25
C ALA A 114 14.97 14.24 -24.18
N ARG A 115 14.59 13.03 -23.79
CA ARG A 115 13.70 12.15 -24.55
C ARG A 115 12.53 11.72 -23.67
N MET A 116 11.36 11.63 -24.25
CA MET A 116 10.16 11.14 -23.60
C MET A 116 9.50 10.10 -24.53
N PRO A 117 9.43 8.82 -24.10
CA PRO A 117 8.86 7.79 -24.96
C PRO A 117 7.33 7.97 -25.02
N ALA A 118 6.72 7.69 -26.17
CA ALA A 118 5.29 7.74 -26.37
C ALA A 118 4.63 6.35 -26.31
N ALA A 119 5.43 5.28 -26.34
CA ALA A 119 4.94 3.90 -26.33
C ALA A 119 5.98 2.92 -25.75
N LEU A 120 5.53 1.72 -25.36
CA LEU A 120 6.40 0.65 -24.82
C LEU A 120 7.53 0.28 -25.80
N ALA A 121 7.26 0.27 -27.12
CA ALA A 121 8.24 -0.03 -28.13
C ALA A 121 9.41 0.98 -28.16
N GLU A 122 9.16 2.24 -27.81
CA GLU A 122 10.22 3.24 -27.72
C GLU A 122 11.09 3.04 -26.48
N VAL A 123 10.51 2.60 -25.34
CA VAL A 123 11.27 2.24 -24.14
C VAL A 123 12.24 1.09 -24.42
N ALA A 124 11.90 0.20 -25.37
CA ALA A 124 12.78 -0.89 -25.78
C ALA A 124 13.97 -0.45 -26.65
N GLN A 125 13.97 0.77 -27.20
CA GLN A 125 15.05 1.29 -28.06
C GLN A 125 16.38 1.47 -27.29
N PRO A 126 17.53 1.51 -27.98
CA PRO A 126 18.83 1.69 -27.35
C PRO A 126 18.98 2.98 -26.54
N GLY A 127 18.18 4.00 -26.84
CA GLY A 127 18.18 5.27 -26.11
C GLY A 127 17.72 5.18 -24.65
N TYR A 128 17.16 4.05 -24.23
CA TYR A 128 16.79 3.72 -22.86
C TYR A 128 17.59 2.49 -22.43
N ALA A 129 18.75 2.73 -21.82
CA ALA A 129 19.71 1.68 -21.44
C ALA A 129 19.44 1.12 -20.04
N ARG A 130 18.90 1.94 -19.13
CA ARG A 130 18.59 1.56 -17.74
C ARG A 130 17.15 1.90 -17.44
N ILE A 131 16.38 0.91 -17.01
CA ILE A 131 14.94 1.03 -16.80
C ILE A 131 14.61 0.51 -15.39
N ALA A 132 14.09 1.38 -14.51
CA ALA A 132 13.68 0.98 -13.18
C ALA A 132 12.37 0.17 -13.24
N ILE A 133 12.43 -1.07 -12.77
CA ILE A 133 11.26 -1.97 -12.68
C ILE A 133 11.28 -2.62 -11.31
N GLY A 134 10.15 -2.63 -10.62
CA GLY A 134 10.00 -3.41 -9.40
C GLY A 134 10.31 -4.88 -9.65
N LEU A 135 11.01 -5.55 -8.74
CA LEU A 135 11.32 -6.98 -8.87
C LEU A 135 10.01 -7.79 -9.02
N PRO A 136 9.73 -8.45 -10.15
CA PRO A 136 8.44 -9.10 -10.39
C PRO A 136 8.09 -10.17 -9.37
N ALA A 137 9.08 -10.81 -8.78
CA ALA A 137 8.88 -11.86 -7.78
C ALA A 137 8.19 -11.35 -6.49
N SER A 138 8.33 -10.06 -6.14
CA SER A 138 7.83 -9.55 -4.85
C SER A 138 7.12 -8.19 -4.95
N VAL A 139 7.28 -7.47 -6.05
CA VAL A 139 6.77 -6.10 -6.21
C VAL A 139 5.61 -6.08 -7.20
N PRO A 140 4.38 -5.75 -6.78
CA PRO A 140 3.20 -5.75 -7.66
C PRO A 140 3.37 -4.97 -8.96
N VAL A 141 3.84 -3.72 -8.92
CA VAL A 141 4.07 -2.93 -10.13
C VAL A 141 5.03 -3.63 -11.11
N GLY A 142 5.98 -4.39 -10.60
CA GLY A 142 6.89 -5.19 -11.43
C GLY A 142 6.19 -6.35 -12.13
N ARG A 143 5.24 -7.01 -11.47
CA ARG A 143 4.40 -8.05 -12.10
C ARG A 143 3.52 -7.47 -13.20
N TYR A 144 2.84 -6.35 -12.92
CA TYR A 144 2.07 -5.66 -13.97
C TYR A 144 2.95 -5.25 -15.14
N THR A 145 4.13 -4.67 -14.86
CA THR A 145 5.10 -4.28 -15.88
C THR A 145 5.55 -5.47 -16.72
N LYS A 146 5.95 -6.56 -16.08
CA LYS A 146 6.35 -7.79 -16.79
C LYS A 146 5.21 -8.31 -17.66
N GLY A 147 4.00 -8.42 -17.13
CA GLY A 147 2.84 -8.91 -17.88
C GLY A 147 2.53 -8.08 -19.13
N VAL A 148 2.55 -6.75 -19.05
CA VAL A 148 2.31 -5.91 -20.24
C VAL A 148 3.45 -5.98 -21.25
N LEU A 149 4.70 -6.10 -20.79
CA LEU A 149 5.86 -6.24 -21.66
C LEU A 149 5.92 -7.62 -22.33
N GLU A 150 5.51 -8.69 -21.65
CA GLU A 150 5.37 -10.02 -22.23
C GLU A 150 4.26 -10.05 -23.30
N ALA A 151 3.10 -9.47 -23.00
CA ALA A 151 2.01 -9.34 -23.97
C ALA A 151 2.42 -8.56 -25.22
N ALA A 152 3.26 -7.53 -25.05
CA ALA A 152 3.83 -6.76 -26.14
C ALA A 152 5.05 -7.43 -26.81
N LYS A 153 5.50 -8.60 -26.34
CA LYS A 153 6.73 -9.31 -26.79
C LYS A 153 8.02 -8.47 -26.63
N LEU A 154 8.05 -7.60 -25.61
CA LEU A 154 9.17 -6.71 -25.33
C LEU A 154 9.98 -7.08 -24.08
N TRP A 155 9.50 -8.06 -23.29
CA TRP A 155 10.16 -8.41 -22.02
C TRP A 155 11.62 -8.82 -22.23
N SER A 156 11.91 -9.72 -23.16
CA SER A 156 13.28 -10.18 -23.44
C SER A 156 14.25 -9.06 -23.89
N THR A 157 13.73 -7.99 -24.47
CA THR A 157 14.51 -6.82 -24.87
C THR A 157 14.75 -5.87 -23.69
N ILE A 158 13.78 -5.75 -22.78
CA ILE A 158 13.83 -4.80 -21.64
C ILE A 158 14.46 -5.43 -20.40
N GLU A 159 14.27 -6.73 -20.16
CA GLU A 159 14.83 -7.43 -19.00
C GLU A 159 16.35 -7.22 -18.82
N PRO A 160 17.20 -7.28 -19.85
CA PRO A 160 18.64 -7.01 -19.71
C PRO A 160 18.98 -5.55 -19.33
N LYS A 161 18.03 -4.63 -19.51
CA LYS A 161 18.15 -3.20 -19.16
C LYS A 161 17.55 -2.87 -17.78
N MET A 162 16.97 -3.87 -17.13
CA MET A 162 16.25 -3.68 -15.88
C MET A 162 17.19 -3.34 -14.73
N ILE A 163 16.91 -2.23 -14.06
CA ILE A 163 17.41 -1.92 -12.73
C ILE A 163 16.31 -2.31 -11.75
N GLY A 164 16.51 -3.44 -11.07
CA GLY A 164 15.51 -4.02 -10.16
C GLY A 164 15.31 -3.17 -8.91
N ALA A 165 14.06 -2.84 -8.60
CA ALA A 165 13.70 -2.10 -7.41
C ALA A 165 12.94 -3.00 -6.41
N SER A 166 13.27 -2.89 -5.12
CA SER A 166 12.64 -3.64 -4.04
C SER A 166 11.24 -3.13 -3.67
N SER A 167 10.82 -1.98 -4.20
CA SER A 167 9.49 -1.41 -4.08
C SER A 167 9.22 -0.42 -5.20
N VAL A 168 7.95 -0.04 -5.41
CA VAL A 168 7.60 1.01 -6.38
C VAL A 168 8.22 2.36 -6.01
N ARG A 169 8.37 2.65 -4.71
CA ARG A 169 9.01 3.91 -4.26
C ARG A 169 10.49 3.94 -4.56
N GLN A 170 11.19 2.83 -4.47
CA GLN A 170 12.58 2.75 -4.91
C GLN A 170 12.71 2.93 -6.43
N ALA A 171 11.79 2.35 -7.23
CA ALA A 171 11.77 2.60 -8.67
C ALA A 171 11.56 4.09 -8.98
N LEU A 172 10.62 4.75 -8.29
CA LEU A 172 10.39 6.20 -8.39
C LEU A 172 11.65 7.00 -8.04
N ASP A 173 12.34 6.64 -6.94
CA ASP A 173 13.55 7.33 -6.47
C ASP A 173 14.69 7.23 -7.50
N TYR A 174 14.88 6.08 -8.14
CA TYR A 174 15.89 5.92 -9.19
C TYR A 174 15.64 6.86 -10.37
N VAL A 175 14.38 6.99 -10.81
CA VAL A 175 14.02 7.93 -11.88
C VAL A 175 14.17 9.38 -11.40
N ALA A 176 13.69 9.70 -10.21
CA ALA A 176 13.73 11.06 -9.66
C ALA A 176 15.16 11.59 -9.47
N ARG A 177 16.13 10.69 -9.27
CA ARG A 177 17.58 11.01 -9.17
C ARG A 177 18.31 10.93 -10.50
N ALA A 178 17.59 10.63 -11.60
CA ALA A 178 18.18 10.40 -12.93
C ALA A 178 19.27 9.28 -12.95
N GLU A 179 19.14 8.29 -12.07
CA GLU A 179 20.00 7.10 -12.03
C GLU A 179 19.65 6.10 -13.14
N VAL A 180 18.47 6.25 -13.74
CA VAL A 180 17.93 5.47 -14.85
C VAL A 180 17.27 6.38 -15.90
N ASP A 181 17.08 5.86 -17.11
CA ASP A 181 16.52 6.62 -18.23
C ASP A 181 14.99 6.68 -18.18
N ALA A 182 14.37 5.63 -17.67
CA ALA A 182 12.92 5.52 -17.49
C ALA A 182 12.59 4.57 -16.35
N GLY A 183 11.32 4.53 -15.91
CA GLY A 183 10.84 3.57 -14.94
C GLY A 183 9.36 3.35 -15.04
N PHE A 184 8.90 2.22 -14.48
CA PHE A 184 7.51 1.85 -14.37
C PHE A 184 7.06 2.01 -12.92
N VAL A 185 6.05 2.86 -12.71
CA VAL A 185 5.48 3.14 -11.39
C VAL A 185 3.95 3.26 -11.51
N TYR A 186 3.25 3.45 -10.40
CA TYR A 186 1.84 3.82 -10.46
C TYR A 186 1.68 5.34 -10.65
N ALA A 187 0.55 5.74 -11.23
CA ALA A 187 0.23 7.15 -11.43
C ALA A 187 0.27 7.95 -10.13
N THR A 188 -0.20 7.36 -9.03
CA THR A 188 -0.16 7.96 -7.69
C THR A 188 1.27 8.18 -7.18
N ASP A 189 2.23 7.31 -7.55
CA ASP A 189 3.64 7.49 -7.18
C ASP A 189 4.28 8.62 -7.97
N ALA A 190 3.98 8.73 -9.27
CA ALA A 190 4.47 9.83 -10.09
C ALA A 190 3.96 11.20 -9.57
N ALA A 191 2.71 11.25 -9.14
CA ALA A 191 2.04 12.46 -8.66
C ALA A 191 2.67 13.08 -7.40
N ILE A 192 3.39 12.29 -6.58
CA ILE A 192 4.02 12.84 -5.37
C ILE A 192 5.38 13.52 -5.62
N MET A 193 5.94 13.39 -6.82
CA MET A 193 7.23 14.01 -7.20
C MET A 193 7.14 14.82 -8.51
N PRO A 194 6.17 15.77 -8.65
CA PRO A 194 5.85 16.42 -9.93
C PRO A 194 7.03 17.25 -10.50
N GLY A 195 7.97 17.68 -9.65
CA GLY A 195 9.16 18.44 -10.08
C GLY A 195 10.39 17.57 -10.37
N LYS A 196 10.33 16.26 -10.14
CA LYS A 196 11.45 15.32 -10.27
C LYS A 196 11.28 14.33 -11.38
N VAL A 197 10.04 13.97 -11.69
CA VAL A 197 9.70 13.03 -12.77
C VAL A 197 8.62 13.61 -13.67
N LYS A 198 8.54 13.09 -14.89
CA LYS A 198 7.46 13.35 -15.84
C LYS A 198 6.82 12.02 -16.23
N VAL A 199 5.51 11.98 -16.25
CA VAL A 199 4.76 10.85 -16.83
C VAL A 199 4.88 10.95 -18.34
N ALA A 200 5.45 9.93 -18.95
CA ALA A 200 5.56 9.83 -20.40
C ALA A 200 4.22 9.38 -21.02
N PHE A 201 3.68 8.29 -20.52
CA PHE A 201 2.36 7.78 -20.92
C PHE A 201 1.82 6.78 -19.90
N THR A 202 0.51 6.56 -19.95
CA THR A 202 -0.18 5.50 -19.20
C THR A 202 -0.09 4.20 -19.99
N VAL A 203 0.23 3.11 -19.29
CA VAL A 203 0.33 1.77 -19.85
C VAL A 203 -0.97 1.01 -19.62
N PRO A 204 -1.72 0.65 -20.67
CA PRO A 204 -2.89 -0.20 -20.51
C PRO A 204 -2.50 -1.57 -19.92
N THR A 205 -3.21 -1.99 -18.89
CA THR A 205 -3.02 -3.31 -18.27
C THR A 205 -4.15 -4.24 -18.67
N THR A 206 -3.88 -5.56 -18.74
CA THR A 206 -4.87 -6.56 -19.10
C THR A 206 -5.95 -6.78 -18.03
N ARG A 207 -5.66 -6.39 -16.80
CA ARG A 207 -6.59 -6.39 -15.66
C ARG A 207 -6.51 -5.06 -14.94
N PRO A 208 -7.58 -4.62 -14.27
CA PRO A 208 -7.52 -3.46 -13.38
C PRO A 208 -6.42 -3.64 -12.32
N ILE A 209 -5.80 -2.55 -11.93
CA ILE A 209 -4.87 -2.54 -10.79
C ILE A 209 -5.70 -2.24 -9.55
N LEU A 210 -6.06 -3.28 -8.82
CA LEU A 210 -6.84 -3.19 -7.59
C LEU A 210 -5.94 -3.34 -6.37
N TYR A 211 -6.36 -2.70 -5.28
CA TYR A 211 -5.71 -2.76 -3.98
C TYR A 211 -6.63 -3.47 -2.99
N PRO A 212 -6.56 -4.79 -2.92
CA PRO A 212 -7.32 -5.54 -1.93
C PRO A 212 -6.77 -5.33 -0.53
N ILE A 213 -7.69 -5.30 0.44
CA ILE A 213 -7.42 -5.14 1.86
C ILE A 213 -8.17 -6.22 2.65
N ALA A 214 -7.55 -6.70 3.73
CA ALA A 214 -8.19 -7.61 4.66
C ALA A 214 -7.59 -7.52 6.07
N ALA A 215 -8.38 -7.85 7.09
CA ALA A 215 -7.85 -8.21 8.40
C ALA A 215 -7.17 -9.59 8.30
N LEU A 216 -6.07 -9.76 9.02
CA LEU A 216 -5.37 -11.05 9.10
C LEU A 216 -6.12 -12.02 10.02
N ALA A 217 -6.12 -13.30 9.68
CA ALA A 217 -6.77 -14.33 10.47
C ALA A 217 -6.16 -14.48 11.90
N GLY A 218 -4.87 -14.16 12.02
CA GLY A 218 -4.13 -14.14 13.27
C GLY A 218 -3.89 -12.75 13.85
N ALA A 219 -4.73 -11.75 13.47
CA ALA A 219 -4.58 -10.38 13.96
C ALA A 219 -4.56 -10.34 15.50
N PRO A 220 -3.55 -9.71 16.13
CA PRO A 220 -3.52 -9.53 17.59
C PRO A 220 -4.71 -8.73 18.11
N ASN A 221 -5.20 -7.75 17.33
CA ASN A 221 -6.28 -6.84 17.71
C ASN A 221 -7.42 -6.85 16.68
N PRO A 222 -8.16 -7.96 16.52
CA PRO A 222 -9.13 -8.13 15.43
C PRO A 222 -10.29 -7.13 15.48
N GLY A 223 -10.69 -6.68 16.67
CA GLY A 223 -11.74 -5.66 16.83
C GLY A 223 -11.30 -4.28 16.31
N GLU A 224 -10.08 -3.88 16.59
CA GLU A 224 -9.52 -2.62 16.08
C GLU A 224 -9.23 -2.70 14.57
N ALA A 225 -8.73 -3.86 14.10
CA ALA A 225 -8.56 -4.11 12.68
C ALA A 225 -9.86 -3.94 11.90
N ALA A 226 -10.98 -4.49 12.40
CA ALA A 226 -12.30 -4.33 11.79
C ALA A 226 -12.74 -2.85 11.74
N LYS A 227 -12.56 -2.09 12.84
CA LYS A 227 -12.85 -0.65 12.86
C LYS A 227 -12.03 0.13 11.84
N PHE A 228 -10.73 -0.18 11.73
CA PHE A 228 -9.86 0.47 10.76
C PHE A 228 -10.27 0.15 9.32
N LEU A 229 -10.58 -1.11 9.03
CA LEU A 229 -11.11 -1.52 7.73
C LEU A 229 -12.38 -0.74 7.37
N ASP A 230 -13.35 -0.66 8.27
CA ASP A 230 -14.58 0.07 8.01
C ASP A 230 -14.34 1.57 7.86
N PHE A 231 -13.42 2.14 8.65
CA PHE A 231 -13.06 3.55 8.54
C PHE A 231 -12.50 3.91 7.16
N LEU A 232 -11.71 3.02 6.54
CA LEU A 232 -11.13 3.26 5.22
C LEU A 232 -12.20 3.46 4.12
N PHE A 233 -13.41 2.96 4.31
CA PHE A 233 -14.53 3.16 3.39
C PHE A 233 -15.43 4.35 3.74
N THR A 234 -15.09 5.11 4.78
CA THR A 234 -15.82 6.35 5.14
C THR A 234 -15.44 7.51 4.21
N PRO A 235 -16.33 8.50 4.04
CA PRO A 235 -16.05 9.66 3.20
C PRO A 235 -14.73 10.38 3.53
N PRO A 236 -14.33 10.61 4.81
CA PRO A 236 -13.05 11.25 5.12
C PRO A 236 -11.84 10.48 4.60
N ALA A 237 -11.78 9.16 4.81
CA ALA A 237 -10.68 8.33 4.35
C ALA A 237 -10.65 8.23 2.81
N GLN A 238 -11.81 8.08 2.17
CA GLN A 238 -11.93 8.05 0.71
C GLN A 238 -11.54 9.38 0.06
N ALA A 239 -11.83 10.51 0.70
CA ALA A 239 -11.39 11.82 0.23
C ALA A 239 -9.86 11.95 0.24
N VAL A 240 -9.18 11.40 1.26
CA VAL A 240 -7.71 11.37 1.30
C VAL A 240 -7.17 10.48 0.19
N LEU A 241 -7.71 9.28 -0.02
CA LEU A 241 -7.27 8.39 -1.10
C LEU A 241 -7.42 9.06 -2.47
N ALA A 242 -8.57 9.71 -2.73
CA ALA A 242 -8.81 10.47 -3.96
C ALA A 242 -7.85 11.66 -4.13
N LYS A 243 -7.52 12.40 -3.04
CA LYS A 243 -6.51 13.48 -3.02
C LYS A 243 -5.15 12.99 -3.54
N TYR A 244 -4.77 11.76 -3.22
CA TYR A 244 -3.53 11.15 -3.70
C TYR A 244 -3.65 10.49 -5.07
N GLY A 245 -4.80 10.60 -5.75
CA GLY A 245 -5.01 10.14 -7.12
C GLY A 245 -5.43 8.68 -7.24
N PHE A 246 -5.79 8.01 -6.14
CA PHE A 246 -6.37 6.68 -6.21
C PHE A 246 -7.78 6.73 -6.77
N GLY A 247 -8.11 5.80 -7.68
CA GLY A 247 -9.44 5.60 -8.23
C GLY A 247 -10.31 4.70 -7.34
N LYS A 248 -11.62 4.67 -7.64
CA LYS A 248 -12.50 3.66 -7.07
C LYS A 248 -12.19 2.30 -7.69
N PRO A 249 -12.40 1.19 -6.96
CA PRO A 249 -12.28 -0.16 -7.50
C PRO A 249 -13.18 -0.43 -8.69
#